data_43366a1a6cf7a30b4d1f0cc451eff140
#
_entry.id   43366a1a6cf7a30b4d1f0cc451eff140
#
_cell.length_a   1.000
_cell.length_b   1.000
_cell.length_c   1.000
_cell.angle_alpha   90.00
_cell.angle_beta   90.00
_cell.angle_gamma   90.00
#
_symmetry.space_group_name_H-M   'P 1'
#
loop_
_entity.id
_entity.type
_entity.pdbx_description
1 polymer ?
#
loop_
_entity_poly.entity_id
_entity_poly.type
_entity_poly.pdbx_seq_one_letter_code
_entity_poly.pdbx_strand_id
1 'polypeptide(L)'
;MKKIIIASLMALPLFTACTDNDYSTPAQEGNPVITPATVSSAQMGETIEFTVNCKDAESVALSTLKAEMLYSGETVDETTVRTANEGDYTIKLNVPYLQYVPNGTAQVKLTLQNVSTKSSTMTFDIDVTRPHYNNLVFVDANGETHEMVEDGDYNYRLKTPMSIEKNVFSGYFKTADGKVTFGLNGDAPDYGYENNIKFCSIELDNVNVTFNTQTYAFGPQEELPIPLFTPEENIYIGTFVQGETYSFGGDEAVFAADWYYDPDYFSRNSDGTYTFLALSGKYQIKAIFDDKSNPKGFRVHALDDGGNPLTLSADGTGAIWIIGEGIYGKPSYYDAQSWWTGTDYDLCLAPIAEKKYQVTFTVGKQLKAGTGFNIKFFGQAGWGTEFKGSEGNDYMLTTDNPYIGVGDGKGHDDGNLYLKDGVELKDGETYVLTIDLSAGCNNGVLYVEKK
;
A
#
# COMPACT_ATOMS: atom_id res chain seq x y z
N MET A 1 -10.95 -3.31 10.33
CA MET A 1 -11.18 -3.52 11.77
C MET A 1 -10.84 -4.97 12.12
N LYS A 2 -9.60 -5.25 12.51
CA LYS A 2 -9.19 -6.58 13.02
C LYS A 2 -9.19 -6.52 14.54
N LYS A 3 -10.10 -7.26 15.16
CA LYS A 3 -10.16 -7.43 16.61
C LYS A 3 -9.02 -8.36 17.02
N ILE A 4 -8.07 -7.85 17.78
CA ILE A 4 -7.06 -8.66 18.45
C ILE A 4 -7.69 -9.19 19.75
N ILE A 5 -7.91 -10.49 19.81
CA ILE A 5 -8.31 -11.20 21.03
C ILE A 5 -7.02 -11.62 21.74
N ILE A 6 -6.70 -10.93 22.82
CA ILE A 6 -5.63 -11.37 23.74
C ILE A 6 -6.27 -12.37 24.70
N ALA A 7 -5.94 -13.64 24.53
CA ALA A 7 -6.30 -14.68 25.49
C ALA A 7 -5.26 -14.68 26.63
N SER A 8 -5.59 -14.08 27.76
CA SER A 8 -4.81 -14.22 28.98
C SER A 8 -5.10 -15.57 29.65
N LEU A 9 -4.08 -16.42 29.68
CA LEU A 9 -4.10 -17.71 30.35
C LEU A 9 -3.98 -17.46 31.86
N MET A 10 -5.11 -17.54 32.60
CA MET A 10 -5.10 -17.56 34.07
C MET A 10 -4.64 -18.95 34.55
N ALA A 11 -3.44 -19.00 35.11
CA ALA A 11 -3.01 -20.13 35.91
C ALA A 11 -3.65 -20.01 37.33
N LEU A 12 -4.65 -20.83 37.63
CA LEU A 12 -5.16 -21.00 39.02
C LEU A 12 -4.17 -21.85 39.83
N PRO A 13 -3.65 -21.36 40.94
CA PRO A 13 -3.03 -22.23 41.93
C PRO A 13 -4.13 -22.94 42.74
N LEU A 14 -4.09 -24.26 42.71
CA LEU A 14 -4.87 -25.12 43.59
C LEU A 14 -4.29 -25.01 45.01
N PHE A 15 -4.98 -24.29 45.88
CA PHE A 15 -4.71 -24.38 47.32
C PHE A 15 -5.52 -25.53 47.90
N THR A 16 -4.83 -26.53 48.41
CA THR A 16 -5.41 -27.55 49.29
C THR A 16 -5.77 -26.91 50.63
N ALA A 17 -7.06 -26.79 50.92
CA ALA A 17 -7.54 -26.33 52.22
C ALA A 17 -7.31 -27.42 53.25
N CYS A 18 -6.50 -27.17 54.27
CA CYS A 18 -6.57 -27.86 55.53
C CYS A 18 -7.79 -27.34 56.29
N THR A 19 -8.74 -28.23 56.59
CA THR A 19 -9.88 -27.94 57.47
C THR A 19 -9.43 -28.08 58.90
N ASP A 20 -9.12 -26.97 59.56
CA ASP A 20 -9.18 -26.90 61.02
C ASP A 20 -10.40 -26.05 61.39
N ASN A 21 -11.31 -26.71 62.17
CA ASN A 21 -12.49 -26.07 62.75
C ASN A 21 -12.07 -25.24 63.96
N ASP A 22 -11.48 -24.08 63.73
CA ASP A 22 -11.42 -23.06 64.74
C ASP A 22 -12.53 -22.03 64.50
N TYR A 23 -13.33 -21.79 65.52
CA TYR A 23 -14.31 -20.70 65.57
C TYR A 23 -13.58 -19.38 65.38
N SER A 24 -13.43 -18.97 64.14
CA SER A 24 -12.88 -17.67 63.83
C SER A 24 -13.91 -16.58 64.19
N THR A 25 -13.54 -15.69 65.07
CA THR A 25 -14.18 -14.38 65.13
C THR A 25 -14.33 -13.84 63.69
N PRO A 26 -15.48 -13.24 63.36
CA PRO A 26 -15.65 -12.67 62.00
C PRO A 26 -14.41 -11.88 61.64
N ALA A 27 -13.77 -12.21 60.53
CA ALA A 27 -12.60 -11.48 60.08
C ALA A 27 -12.95 -10.00 60.00
N GLN A 28 -12.18 -9.18 60.69
CA GLN A 28 -12.37 -7.72 60.64
C GLN A 28 -12.24 -7.29 59.19
N GLU A 29 -13.30 -6.64 58.65
CA GLU A 29 -13.29 -6.22 57.22
C GLU A 29 -12.20 -5.20 56.94
N GLY A 30 -11.92 -4.34 57.93
CA GLY A 30 -11.00 -3.23 57.78
C GLY A 30 -11.61 -2.01 57.06
N ASN A 31 -10.85 -0.95 57.02
CA ASN A 31 -11.23 0.30 56.36
C ASN A 31 -10.00 0.94 55.70
N PRO A 32 -9.63 0.51 54.48
CA PRO A 32 -8.50 1.09 53.73
C PRO A 32 -8.70 2.57 53.47
N VAL A 33 -7.65 3.37 53.66
CA VAL A 33 -7.64 4.81 53.47
C VAL A 33 -6.48 5.23 52.57
N ILE A 34 -6.78 6.01 51.57
CA ILE A 34 -5.82 6.52 50.55
C ILE A 34 -5.66 8.03 50.75
N THR A 35 -4.42 8.50 50.78
CA THR A 35 -4.09 9.92 50.77
C THR A 35 -2.97 10.18 49.77
N PRO A 36 -3.24 10.60 48.53
CA PRO A 36 -2.21 10.88 47.55
C PRO A 36 -1.63 12.28 47.68
N ALA A 37 -0.36 12.42 47.32
CA ALA A 37 0.19 13.69 46.85
C ALA A 37 -0.14 13.81 45.35
N THR A 38 -1.11 14.63 44.99
CA THR A 38 -1.61 14.72 43.61
C THR A 38 -0.66 15.46 42.68
N VAL A 39 -0.61 15.04 41.43
CA VAL A 39 -0.02 15.74 40.29
C VAL A 39 -1.15 16.44 39.55
N SER A 40 -0.99 17.70 39.18
CA SER A 40 -2.05 18.50 38.52
C SER A 40 -1.93 18.54 37.02
N SER A 41 -0.74 18.31 36.46
CA SER A 41 -0.48 18.37 35.01
C SER A 41 0.65 17.45 34.61
N ALA A 42 0.63 17.02 33.34
CA ALA A 42 1.68 16.21 32.72
C ALA A 42 1.70 16.46 31.20
N GLN A 43 2.82 16.09 30.57
CA GLN A 43 2.89 16.05 29.09
C GLN A 43 2.80 14.62 28.57
N MET A 44 2.22 14.45 27.38
CA MET A 44 2.25 13.16 26.69
C MET A 44 3.68 12.72 26.47
N GLY A 45 3.96 11.45 26.71
CA GLY A 45 5.32 10.85 26.66
C GLY A 45 6.10 10.93 27.97
N GLU A 46 5.60 11.61 29.00
CA GLU A 46 6.24 11.67 30.33
C GLU A 46 5.83 10.50 31.21
N THR A 47 6.66 10.23 32.22
CA THR A 47 6.28 9.39 33.36
C THR A 47 6.01 10.27 34.55
N ILE A 48 4.78 10.24 35.07
CA ILE A 48 4.45 10.91 36.33
C ILE A 48 4.84 10.04 37.51
N GLU A 49 5.34 10.69 38.56
CA GLU A 49 5.69 10.03 39.81
C GLU A 49 5.05 10.81 40.96
N PHE A 50 4.34 10.10 41.85
CA PHE A 50 3.72 10.69 43.01
C PHE A 50 3.64 9.70 44.18
N THR A 51 3.51 10.24 45.40
CA THR A 51 3.45 9.44 46.61
C THR A 51 2.03 9.27 47.06
N VAL A 52 1.68 8.06 47.52
CA VAL A 52 0.38 7.71 48.08
C VAL A 52 0.60 7.14 49.48
N ASN A 53 0.04 7.82 50.49
CA ASN A 53 -0.02 7.28 51.84
C ASN A 53 -1.16 6.28 51.96
N CYS A 54 -0.84 5.06 52.37
CA CYS A 54 -1.78 3.94 52.51
C CYS A 54 -1.85 3.49 53.96
N LYS A 55 -3.05 3.39 54.50
CA LYS A 55 -3.29 2.85 55.85
C LYS A 55 -4.65 2.15 55.89
N ASP A 56 -4.87 1.34 56.92
CA ASP A 56 -6.18 0.78 57.27
C ASP A 56 -6.61 1.36 58.63
N ALA A 57 -7.74 2.08 58.65
CA ALA A 57 -8.21 2.74 59.90
C ALA A 57 -8.60 1.77 61.03
N GLU A 58 -8.76 0.49 60.70
CA GLU A 58 -9.09 -0.59 61.65
C GLU A 58 -7.90 -1.56 61.83
N SER A 59 -6.70 -1.16 61.34
CA SER A 59 -5.45 -1.93 61.48
C SER A 59 -5.45 -3.29 60.82
N VAL A 60 -6.28 -3.52 59.81
CA VAL A 60 -6.19 -4.73 58.98
C VAL A 60 -5.03 -4.58 58.01
N ALA A 61 -4.23 -5.63 57.86
CA ALA A 61 -3.07 -5.59 57.00
C ALA A 61 -3.45 -5.25 55.53
N LEU A 62 -2.69 -4.36 54.90
CA LEU A 62 -2.89 -3.97 53.51
C LEU A 62 -2.39 -5.07 52.55
N SER A 63 -2.86 -5.07 51.33
CA SER A 63 -2.54 -6.07 50.29
C SER A 63 -1.92 -5.45 49.06
N THR A 64 -2.69 -4.63 48.32
CA THR A 64 -2.26 -4.02 47.06
C THR A 64 -2.81 -2.60 46.90
N LEU A 65 -2.02 -1.73 46.26
CA LEU A 65 -2.45 -0.46 45.70
C LEU A 65 -2.37 -0.57 44.17
N LYS A 66 -3.50 -0.51 43.48
CA LYS A 66 -3.59 -0.39 42.04
C LYS A 66 -3.78 1.09 41.68
N ALA A 67 -3.04 1.56 40.69
CA ALA A 67 -3.21 2.86 40.06
C ALA A 67 -3.48 2.69 38.58
N GLU A 68 -4.53 3.35 38.09
CA GLU A 68 -4.97 3.32 36.70
C GLU A 68 -5.04 4.75 36.19
N MET A 69 -4.45 5.04 35.02
CA MET A 69 -4.66 6.28 34.30
C MET A 69 -5.71 6.07 33.23
N LEU A 70 -6.77 6.87 33.27
CA LEU A 70 -7.86 6.82 32.30
C LEU A 70 -7.87 8.08 31.46
N TYR A 71 -7.93 7.92 30.15
CA TYR A 71 -8.14 9.03 29.20
C TYR A 71 -9.40 8.75 28.39
N SER A 72 -10.33 9.69 28.36
CA SER A 72 -11.66 9.49 27.76
C SER A 72 -12.42 8.27 28.29
N GLY A 73 -12.17 7.87 29.54
CA GLY A 73 -12.81 6.73 30.20
C GLY A 73 -12.16 5.37 29.92
N GLU A 74 -11.11 5.31 29.10
CA GLU A 74 -10.34 4.10 28.84
C GLU A 74 -9.03 4.08 29.63
N THR A 75 -8.64 2.95 30.20
CA THR A 75 -7.35 2.79 30.88
C THR A 75 -6.22 2.81 29.87
N VAL A 76 -5.33 3.79 29.98
CA VAL A 76 -4.19 4.00 29.08
C VAL A 76 -2.85 3.56 29.69
N ASP A 77 -2.76 3.50 31.02
CA ASP A 77 -1.63 2.91 31.75
C ASP A 77 -2.10 2.44 33.13
N GLU A 78 -1.45 1.43 33.68
CA GLU A 78 -1.75 0.93 35.01
C GLU A 78 -0.52 0.32 35.70
N THR A 79 -0.49 0.41 37.02
CA THR A 79 0.51 -0.24 37.85
C THR A 79 -0.10 -0.77 39.15
N THR A 80 0.48 -1.83 39.70
CA THR A 80 0.07 -2.38 40.98
C THR A 80 1.27 -2.56 41.89
N VAL A 81 1.18 -1.99 43.10
CA VAL A 81 2.23 -2.08 44.10
C VAL A 81 1.70 -2.91 45.29
N ARG A 82 2.54 -3.79 45.79
CA ARG A 82 2.23 -4.56 47.02
C ARG A 82 2.40 -3.68 48.25
N THR A 83 1.35 -3.52 49.05
CA THR A 83 1.32 -2.68 50.26
C THR A 83 1.28 -3.54 51.52
N ALA A 84 2.39 -4.24 51.84
CA ALA A 84 2.42 -5.13 53.01
C ALA A 84 2.32 -4.40 54.35
N ASN A 85 2.70 -3.12 54.42
CA ASN A 85 2.68 -2.29 55.63
C ASN A 85 1.95 -0.96 55.31
N GLU A 86 1.49 -0.31 56.37
CA GLU A 86 1.06 1.09 56.27
C GLU A 86 2.25 2.00 55.97
N GLY A 87 2.06 3.06 55.18
CA GLY A 87 3.10 4.01 54.83
C GLY A 87 2.95 4.60 53.46
N ASP A 88 4.03 5.22 53.02
CA ASP A 88 4.12 5.93 51.77
C ASP A 88 4.59 4.99 50.63
N TYR A 89 3.90 5.01 49.53
CA TYR A 89 4.20 4.23 48.31
C TYR A 89 4.37 5.16 47.15
N THR A 90 5.44 4.98 46.38
CA THR A 90 5.67 5.72 45.14
C THR A 90 4.99 5.02 44.00
N ILE A 91 4.14 5.77 43.27
CA ILE A 91 3.46 5.34 42.06
C ILE A 91 4.11 6.01 40.85
N LYS A 92 4.32 5.23 39.80
CA LYS A 92 4.75 5.70 38.48
C LYS A 92 3.73 5.28 37.45
N LEU A 93 3.26 6.23 36.65
CA LEU A 93 2.37 6.00 35.51
C LEU A 93 2.94 6.70 34.28
N ASN A 94 2.94 6.04 33.14
CA ASN A 94 3.34 6.63 31.88
C ASN A 94 2.15 7.35 31.27
N VAL A 95 2.36 8.58 30.84
CA VAL A 95 1.38 9.34 30.05
C VAL A 95 1.64 9.01 28.57
N PRO A 96 0.79 8.21 27.92
CA PRO A 96 1.08 7.77 26.57
C PRO A 96 1.06 8.94 25.58
N TYR A 97 1.86 8.82 24.51
CA TYR A 97 1.84 9.77 23.40
C TYR A 97 0.86 9.27 22.36
N LEU A 98 -0.39 9.75 22.42
CA LEU A 98 -1.51 9.21 21.62
C LEU A 98 -1.73 10.04 20.35
N GLN A 99 -1.73 9.36 19.18
CA GLN A 99 -2.04 9.97 17.89
C GLN A 99 -3.52 10.45 17.87
N TYR A 100 -3.78 11.59 17.25
CA TYR A 100 -5.09 12.25 17.11
C TYR A 100 -5.78 12.65 18.41
N VAL A 101 -5.21 12.37 19.57
CA VAL A 101 -5.81 12.76 20.85
C VAL A 101 -5.46 14.22 21.17
N PRO A 102 -6.44 15.12 21.39
CA PRO A 102 -6.18 16.49 21.76
C PRO A 102 -5.70 16.62 23.21
N ASN A 103 -5.22 17.79 23.58
CA ASN A 103 -5.01 18.14 24.99
C ASN A 103 -6.33 17.98 25.76
N GLY A 104 -6.27 17.52 27.00
CA GLY A 104 -7.45 17.27 27.80
C GLY A 104 -7.12 16.79 29.20
N THR A 105 -8.12 16.29 29.90
CA THR A 105 -7.98 15.83 31.28
C THR A 105 -7.96 14.30 31.30
N ALA A 106 -6.90 13.74 31.91
CA ALA A 106 -6.86 12.34 32.31
C ALA A 106 -7.28 12.20 33.77
N GLN A 107 -7.86 11.06 34.12
CA GLN A 107 -8.21 10.73 35.49
C GLN A 107 -7.27 9.64 36.02
N VAL A 108 -6.68 9.85 37.20
CA VAL A 108 -5.99 8.77 37.93
C VAL A 108 -6.94 8.19 38.96
N LYS A 109 -7.11 6.87 38.89
CA LYS A 109 -7.91 6.08 39.81
C LYS A 109 -7.00 5.20 40.65
N LEU A 110 -7.05 5.36 41.95
CA LEU A 110 -6.32 4.58 42.94
C LEU A 110 -7.28 3.60 43.61
N THR A 111 -6.89 2.35 43.74
CA THR A 111 -7.67 1.32 44.46
C THR A 111 -6.74 0.63 45.44
N LEU A 112 -6.96 0.84 46.75
CA LEU A 112 -6.23 0.19 47.82
C LEU A 112 -7.09 -0.96 48.37
N GLN A 113 -6.49 -2.16 48.47
CA GLN A 113 -7.14 -3.35 49.00
C GLN A 113 -6.35 -3.87 50.19
N ASN A 114 -7.08 -4.31 51.22
CA ASN A 114 -6.51 -5.03 52.36
C ASN A 114 -6.58 -6.55 52.17
N VAL A 115 -6.03 -7.32 53.11
CA VAL A 115 -6.02 -8.80 53.08
C VAL A 115 -7.41 -9.42 53.25
N SER A 116 -8.37 -8.69 53.81
CA SER A 116 -9.78 -9.09 53.92
C SER A 116 -10.60 -8.80 52.65
N THR A 117 -9.93 -8.42 51.55
CA THR A 117 -10.51 -8.06 50.26
C THR A 117 -11.36 -6.76 50.25
N LYS A 118 -11.42 -6.03 51.38
CA LYS A 118 -12.04 -4.71 51.41
C LYS A 118 -11.21 -3.72 50.62
N SER A 119 -11.84 -2.89 49.81
CA SER A 119 -11.16 -1.90 49.02
C SER A 119 -11.74 -0.50 49.19
N SER A 120 -10.89 0.49 49.03
CA SER A 120 -11.24 1.90 48.91
C SER A 120 -10.71 2.45 47.57
N THR A 121 -11.47 3.32 46.95
CA THR A 121 -11.10 3.93 45.68
C THR A 121 -11.09 5.44 45.79
N MET A 122 -10.10 6.09 45.17
CA MET A 122 -9.99 7.54 45.06
C MET A 122 -9.61 7.90 43.63
N THR A 123 -10.12 9.03 43.15
CA THR A 123 -9.81 9.57 41.84
C THR A 123 -9.35 11.01 41.93
N PHE A 124 -8.46 11.42 41.06
CA PHE A 124 -8.09 12.83 40.82
C PHE A 124 -7.77 13.04 39.36
N ASP A 125 -7.93 14.29 38.90
CA ASP A 125 -7.74 14.67 37.53
C ASP A 125 -6.34 15.24 37.30
N ILE A 126 -5.79 15.03 36.09
CA ILE A 126 -4.52 15.56 35.61
C ILE A 126 -4.75 16.22 34.27
N ASP A 127 -4.33 17.47 34.10
CA ASP A 127 -4.32 18.13 32.79
C ASP A 127 -3.17 17.59 31.95
N VAL A 128 -3.51 16.95 30.83
CA VAL A 128 -2.54 16.35 29.90
C VAL A 128 -2.43 17.22 28.66
N THR A 129 -1.19 17.62 28.34
CA THR A 129 -0.89 18.42 27.16
C THR A 129 0.11 17.71 26.25
N ARG A 130 0.00 17.95 24.95
CA ARG A 130 1.01 17.53 23.97
C ARG A 130 2.18 18.50 24.00
N PRO A 131 3.43 18.01 24.03
CA PRO A 131 4.60 18.90 24.04
C PRO A 131 4.79 19.59 22.68
N HIS A 132 5.32 20.83 22.73
CA HIS A 132 5.88 21.56 21.59
C HIS A 132 7.40 21.40 21.62
N TYR A 133 8.01 21.08 20.49
CA TYR A 133 9.44 20.79 20.37
C TYR A 133 10.21 21.91 19.67
N ASN A 134 10.98 22.70 20.41
CA ASN A 134 11.84 23.73 19.83
C ASN A 134 13.09 23.17 19.14
N ASN A 135 13.37 21.88 19.30
CA ASN A 135 14.60 21.21 18.87
C ASN A 135 14.33 19.91 18.08
N LEU A 136 13.18 19.83 17.38
CA LEU A 136 12.90 18.70 16.50
C LEU A 136 13.83 18.75 15.28
N VAL A 137 14.33 17.60 14.86
CA VAL A 137 15.18 17.43 13.70
C VAL A 137 14.69 16.26 12.85
N PHE A 138 14.84 16.37 11.55
CA PHE A 138 14.74 15.26 10.61
C PHE A 138 16.12 14.61 10.49
N VAL A 139 16.19 13.30 10.61
CA VAL A 139 17.41 12.51 10.41
C VAL A 139 17.25 11.74 9.12
N ASP A 140 18.07 12.02 8.13
CA ASP A 140 18.01 11.31 6.85
C ASP A 140 18.63 9.89 6.93
N ALA A 141 18.52 9.14 5.84
CA ALA A 141 19.04 7.76 5.76
C ALA A 141 20.57 7.65 5.93
N ASN A 142 21.30 8.75 5.73
CA ASN A 142 22.76 8.82 5.92
C ASN A 142 23.12 9.16 7.37
N GLY A 143 22.14 9.51 8.20
CA GLY A 143 22.30 9.92 9.58
C GLY A 143 22.60 11.42 9.76
N GLU A 144 22.47 12.23 8.68
CA GLU A 144 22.58 13.68 8.76
C GLU A 144 21.32 14.26 9.40
N THR A 145 21.51 15.33 10.19
CA THR A 145 20.40 15.96 10.92
C THR A 145 20.07 17.32 10.35
N HIS A 146 18.79 17.55 10.09
CA HIS A 146 18.27 18.78 9.53
C HIS A 146 17.31 19.43 10.55
N GLU A 147 17.61 20.68 10.98
CA GLU A 147 16.78 21.39 11.94
C GLU A 147 15.37 21.63 11.41
N MET A 148 14.38 21.46 12.28
CA MET A 148 12.98 21.77 11.98
C MET A 148 12.48 22.92 12.85
N VAL A 149 11.53 23.67 12.35
CA VAL A 149 10.84 24.75 13.07
C VAL A 149 9.34 24.45 13.08
N GLU A 150 8.68 24.79 14.18
CA GLU A 150 7.22 24.70 14.25
C GLU A 150 6.59 25.73 13.32
N ASP A 151 5.61 25.30 12.52
CA ASP A 151 4.91 26.10 11.53
C ASP A 151 3.39 25.79 11.61
N GLY A 152 2.78 26.26 12.68
CA GLY A 152 1.41 25.96 13.05
C GLY A 152 1.30 24.88 14.12
N ASP A 153 0.10 24.68 14.70
CA ASP A 153 -0.11 23.78 15.83
C ASP A 153 0.39 22.36 15.55
N TYR A 154 1.47 21.99 16.23
CA TYR A 154 2.13 20.68 16.11
C TYR A 154 2.68 20.32 14.72
N ASN A 155 2.64 21.25 13.75
CA ASN A 155 3.28 21.11 12.46
C ASN A 155 4.72 21.59 12.53
N TYR A 156 5.61 20.80 11.95
CA TYR A 156 7.03 21.11 11.82
C TYR A 156 7.44 21.03 10.37
N ARG A 157 8.35 21.91 9.95
CA ARG A 157 8.99 21.89 8.64
C ARG A 157 10.48 22.11 8.78
N LEU A 158 11.25 21.73 7.77
CA LEU A 158 12.66 22.07 7.74
C LEU A 158 12.85 23.60 7.87
N LYS A 159 13.77 24.01 8.71
CA LYS A 159 14.19 25.41 8.85
C LYS A 159 14.85 25.90 7.56
N THR A 160 15.62 25.04 6.91
CA THR A 160 16.23 25.25 5.60
C THR A 160 15.90 24.05 4.74
N PRO A 161 15.22 24.23 3.59
CA PRO A 161 14.99 23.14 2.66
C PRO A 161 16.30 22.45 2.25
N MET A 162 16.23 21.17 1.95
CA MET A 162 17.39 20.34 1.61
C MET A 162 17.39 19.99 0.10
N SER A 163 18.55 19.61 -0.44
CA SER A 163 18.65 18.96 -1.75
C SER A 163 18.76 17.45 -1.54
N ILE A 164 18.15 16.70 -2.44
CA ILE A 164 18.15 15.23 -2.44
C ILE A 164 18.71 14.71 -3.76
N GLU A 165 19.38 13.56 -3.73
CA GLU A 165 19.95 12.95 -4.94
C GLU A 165 18.93 12.18 -5.78
N LYS A 166 17.86 11.70 -5.14
CA LYS A 166 16.81 10.88 -5.75
C LYS A 166 15.44 11.33 -5.27
N ASN A 167 14.47 11.27 -6.14
CA ASN A 167 13.06 11.61 -5.85
C ASN A 167 12.46 10.84 -4.66
N VAL A 168 12.99 9.64 -4.37
CA VAL A 168 12.61 8.84 -3.21
C VAL A 168 13.76 8.87 -2.21
N PHE A 169 13.46 9.30 -0.99
CA PHE A 169 14.39 9.36 0.12
C PHE A 169 13.71 8.90 1.41
N SER A 170 14.45 8.78 2.49
CA SER A 170 13.89 8.29 3.74
C SER A 170 14.59 8.90 4.96
N GLY A 171 13.90 8.85 6.08
CA GLY A 171 14.43 9.36 7.35
C GLY A 171 13.39 9.23 8.46
N TYR A 172 13.72 9.73 9.64
CA TYR A 172 12.83 9.76 10.80
C TYR A 172 13.02 11.07 11.58
N PHE A 173 12.17 11.32 12.57
CA PHE A 173 12.21 12.54 13.35
C PHE A 173 12.64 12.25 14.77
N LYS A 174 13.39 13.17 15.38
CA LYS A 174 13.72 13.11 16.81
C LYS A 174 13.98 14.50 17.39
N THR A 175 13.94 14.62 18.71
CA THR A 175 14.51 15.78 19.39
C THR A 175 16.04 15.74 19.32
N ALA A 176 16.69 16.89 19.35
CA ALA A 176 18.16 16.96 19.25
C ALA A 176 18.88 16.19 20.36
N ASP A 177 18.24 16.02 21.53
CA ASP A 177 18.75 15.19 22.64
C ASP A 177 18.43 13.69 22.49
N GLY A 178 17.69 13.31 21.45
CA GLY A 178 17.33 11.93 21.13
C GLY A 178 16.34 11.26 22.09
N LYS A 179 15.70 12.02 23.00
CA LYS A 179 14.76 11.43 23.98
C LYS A 179 13.41 11.11 23.39
N VAL A 180 12.99 11.84 22.37
CA VAL A 180 11.73 11.64 21.66
C VAL A 180 12.05 11.33 20.21
N THR A 181 11.43 10.29 19.68
CA THR A 181 11.59 9.86 18.29
C THR A 181 10.24 9.56 17.66
N PHE A 182 10.16 9.74 16.37
CA PHE A 182 9.01 9.35 15.53
C PHE A 182 9.54 8.71 14.27
N GLY A 183 9.22 7.46 14.07
CA GLY A 183 9.67 6.66 12.95
C GLY A 183 8.62 5.63 12.57
N LEU A 184 8.93 4.78 11.59
CA LEU A 184 8.00 3.79 11.07
C LEU A 184 7.80 2.62 12.05
N ASN A 185 6.54 2.36 12.40
CA ASN A 185 6.10 1.18 13.12
C ASN A 185 5.17 0.37 12.19
N GLY A 186 5.66 -0.73 11.62
CA GLY A 186 4.97 -1.41 10.53
C GLY A 186 4.87 -0.51 9.31
N ASP A 187 3.65 -0.15 8.90
CA ASP A 187 3.39 0.65 7.70
C ASP A 187 3.07 2.14 7.99
N ALA A 188 3.12 2.56 9.25
CA ALA A 188 2.76 3.92 9.63
C ALA A 188 3.77 4.55 10.61
N PRO A 189 3.94 5.88 10.61
CA PRO A 189 4.72 6.58 11.62
C PRO A 189 4.11 6.43 13.01
N ASP A 190 4.99 6.30 14.03
CA ASP A 190 4.57 6.19 15.42
C ASP A 190 5.64 6.77 16.36
N TYR A 191 5.25 7.08 17.59
CA TYR A 191 6.11 7.58 18.66
C TYR A 191 7.03 6.48 19.21
N GLY A 192 8.29 6.83 19.46
CA GLY A 192 9.29 5.93 20.06
C GLY A 192 10.03 5.05 19.06
N TYR A 193 9.81 5.23 17.76
CA TYR A 193 10.51 4.47 16.70
C TYR A 193 11.52 5.32 15.95
N GLU A 194 12.57 4.67 15.41
CA GLU A 194 13.65 5.28 14.62
C GLU A 194 13.78 4.66 13.22
N ASN A 195 12.81 3.83 12.80
CA ASN A 195 12.81 3.28 11.46
C ASN A 195 12.47 4.37 10.45
N ASN A 196 13.16 4.36 9.32
CA ASN A 196 12.99 5.38 8.29
C ASN A 196 11.60 5.36 7.66
N ILE A 197 10.96 6.51 7.63
CA ILE A 197 9.75 6.83 6.87
C ILE A 197 10.17 7.16 5.45
N LYS A 198 9.40 6.71 4.45
CA LYS A 198 9.67 6.97 3.03
C LYS A 198 9.00 8.26 2.59
N PHE A 199 9.73 9.12 1.91
CA PHE A 199 9.28 10.38 1.30
C PHE A 199 9.44 10.32 -0.21
N CYS A 200 8.58 11.06 -0.92
CA CYS A 200 8.63 11.20 -2.36
C CYS A 200 8.49 12.68 -2.74
N SER A 201 9.44 13.22 -3.50
CA SER A 201 9.40 14.59 -4.04
C SER A 201 9.73 14.61 -5.52
N ILE A 202 8.98 15.38 -6.31
CA ILE A 202 9.28 15.64 -7.71
C ILE A 202 10.52 16.55 -7.81
N GLU A 203 10.60 17.56 -6.93
CA GLU A 203 11.75 18.46 -6.88
C GLU A 203 12.92 17.77 -6.16
N LEU A 204 14.13 17.98 -6.68
CA LEU A 204 15.38 17.51 -6.08
C LEU A 204 16.06 18.58 -5.23
N ASP A 205 15.81 19.85 -5.53
CA ASP A 205 16.31 21.01 -4.80
C ASP A 205 15.17 21.71 -4.05
N ASN A 206 15.51 22.36 -2.93
CA ASN A 206 14.56 23.06 -2.07
C ASN A 206 13.43 22.18 -1.47
N VAL A 207 13.72 20.90 -1.27
CA VAL A 207 12.76 19.97 -0.70
C VAL A 207 12.50 20.28 0.77
N ASN A 208 11.24 20.51 1.10
CA ASN A 208 10.82 20.81 2.45
C ASN A 208 10.13 19.60 3.10
N VAL A 209 10.80 18.96 4.04
CA VAL A 209 10.21 17.87 4.83
C VAL A 209 9.32 18.46 5.91
N THR A 210 8.12 17.91 6.05
CA THR A 210 7.13 18.32 7.05
C THR A 210 6.70 17.13 7.92
N PHE A 211 6.33 17.43 9.15
CA PHE A 211 5.79 16.44 10.08
C PHE A 211 4.82 17.08 11.08
N ASN A 212 3.71 16.42 11.35
CA ASN A 212 2.77 16.83 12.39
C ASN A 212 2.82 15.84 13.56
N THR A 213 3.24 16.32 14.75
CA THR A 213 3.40 15.45 15.92
C THR A 213 2.09 15.04 16.57
N GLN A 214 0.94 15.56 16.13
CA GLN A 214 -0.38 15.16 16.60
C GLN A 214 -1.03 14.11 15.70
N THR A 215 -0.97 14.31 14.39
CA THR A 215 -1.62 13.45 13.42
C THR A 215 -0.69 12.43 12.78
N TYR A 216 0.64 12.60 12.98
CA TYR A 216 1.73 11.88 12.31
C TYR A 216 1.69 12.02 10.79
N ALA A 217 0.95 12.99 10.27
CA ALA A 217 1.02 13.36 8.87
C ALA A 217 2.42 13.89 8.53
N PHE A 218 2.94 13.49 7.38
CA PHE A 218 4.28 13.84 6.93
C PHE A 218 4.29 14.11 5.43
N GLY A 219 5.29 14.84 4.96
CA GLY A 219 5.49 15.16 3.55
C GLY A 219 6.95 15.52 3.26
N PRO A 220 7.32 15.56 1.97
CA PRO A 220 6.48 15.40 0.78
C PRO A 220 6.08 13.94 0.51
N GLN A 221 4.89 13.76 -0.07
CA GLN A 221 4.38 12.49 -0.58
C GLN A 221 3.77 12.73 -1.96
N GLU A 222 4.60 13.22 -2.87
CA GLU A 222 4.18 13.54 -4.23
C GLU A 222 4.17 12.27 -5.08
N GLU A 223 3.21 12.18 -6.00
CA GLU A 223 3.22 11.14 -7.01
C GLU A 223 4.32 11.43 -8.01
N LEU A 224 5.29 10.54 -8.09
CA LEU A 224 6.39 10.68 -9.03
C LEU A 224 5.90 10.42 -10.44
N PRO A 225 6.36 11.20 -11.43
CA PRO A 225 6.12 10.87 -12.83
C PRO A 225 6.74 9.50 -13.15
N ILE A 226 6.21 8.83 -14.17
CA ILE A 226 6.85 7.62 -14.71
C ILE A 226 8.27 8.01 -15.10
N PRO A 227 9.31 7.29 -14.63
CA PRO A 227 10.70 7.71 -14.81
C PRO A 227 11.10 7.74 -16.28
N LEU A 228 12.11 8.53 -16.59
CA LEU A 228 12.76 8.47 -17.89
C LEU A 228 13.32 7.08 -18.13
N PHE A 229 12.96 6.46 -19.27
CA PHE A 229 13.51 5.19 -19.67
C PHE A 229 14.90 5.36 -20.32
N THR A 230 15.82 4.49 -19.92
CA THR A 230 17.10 4.27 -20.58
C THR A 230 17.19 2.83 -21.10
N PRO A 231 18.13 2.47 -21.99
CA PRO A 231 18.30 1.08 -22.41
C PRO A 231 18.55 0.12 -21.24
N GLU A 232 19.21 0.57 -20.18
CA GLU A 232 19.54 -0.19 -18.97
C GLU A 232 18.37 -0.25 -17.98
N GLU A 233 17.59 0.83 -17.88
CA GLU A 233 16.43 0.96 -16.99
C GLU A 233 15.18 1.19 -17.85
N ASN A 234 14.76 0.17 -18.57
CA ASN A 234 13.70 0.24 -19.56
C ASN A 234 12.35 -0.31 -19.09
N ILE A 235 12.20 -0.62 -17.82
CA ILE A 235 10.97 -1.17 -17.24
C ILE A 235 10.49 -0.27 -16.09
N TYR A 236 9.21 0.08 -16.12
CA TYR A 236 8.49 0.67 -15.01
C TYR A 236 7.30 -0.21 -14.63
N ILE A 237 7.10 -0.44 -13.35
CA ILE A 237 5.93 -1.15 -12.81
C ILE A 237 5.20 -0.23 -11.86
N GLY A 238 3.89 -0.01 -12.13
CA GLY A 238 3.05 0.87 -11.34
C GLY A 238 1.59 0.47 -11.36
N THR A 239 0.81 1.09 -10.48
CA THR A 239 -0.65 1.00 -10.51
C THR A 239 -1.20 2.15 -11.35
N PHE A 240 -2.07 1.82 -12.30
CA PHE A 240 -2.73 2.78 -13.18
C PHE A 240 -4.23 2.75 -12.93
N VAL A 241 -4.86 3.90 -12.99
CA VAL A 241 -6.30 4.07 -12.81
C VAL A 241 -6.91 4.53 -14.12
N GLN A 242 -7.95 3.83 -14.58
CA GLN A 242 -8.65 4.16 -15.84
C GLN A 242 -9.19 5.60 -15.80
N GLY A 243 -8.89 6.35 -16.84
CA GLY A 243 -9.29 7.75 -17.00
C GLY A 243 -8.34 8.76 -16.34
N GLU A 244 -7.40 8.33 -15.50
CA GLU A 244 -6.42 9.22 -14.89
C GLU A 244 -5.30 9.58 -15.85
N THR A 245 -4.67 10.73 -15.60
CA THR A 245 -3.62 11.31 -16.42
C THR A 245 -2.25 11.11 -15.81
N TYR A 246 -1.29 10.69 -16.62
CA TYR A 246 0.08 10.39 -16.21
C TYR A 246 1.07 11.22 -17.03
N SER A 247 2.12 11.72 -16.38
CA SER A 247 3.28 12.31 -17.03
C SER A 247 4.43 11.30 -17.06
N PHE A 248 5.16 11.25 -18.18
CA PHE A 248 6.41 10.51 -18.26
C PHE A 248 7.55 11.49 -17.96
N GLY A 249 8.41 11.12 -17.00
CA GLY A 249 9.57 11.95 -16.63
C GLY A 249 10.60 12.00 -17.74
N GLY A 250 11.38 13.08 -17.76
CA GLY A 250 12.45 13.31 -18.71
C GLY A 250 12.24 14.53 -19.58
N ASP A 251 13.25 14.82 -20.40
CA ASP A 251 13.22 15.94 -21.34
C ASP A 251 12.06 15.73 -22.34
N GLU A 252 11.29 16.78 -22.63
CA GLU A 252 10.19 16.74 -23.61
C GLU A 252 10.60 16.15 -24.97
N ALA A 253 11.89 16.23 -25.30
CA ALA A 253 12.47 15.64 -26.49
C ALA A 253 12.37 14.09 -26.54
N VAL A 254 12.32 13.41 -25.39
CA VAL A 254 12.28 11.95 -25.33
C VAL A 254 10.91 11.42 -25.70
N PHE A 255 9.86 12.20 -25.46
CA PHE A 255 8.48 11.89 -25.85
C PHE A 255 8.01 12.76 -27.02
N ALA A 256 8.97 13.22 -27.85
CA ALA A 256 8.66 13.89 -29.10
C ALA A 256 7.67 13.05 -29.93
N ALA A 257 6.97 13.69 -30.85
CA ALA A 257 5.84 13.16 -31.61
C ALA A 257 6.03 11.77 -32.26
N ASP A 258 7.26 11.26 -32.29
CA ASP A 258 7.66 10.07 -33.01
C ASP A 258 7.71 8.78 -32.16
N TRP A 259 7.57 8.87 -30.83
CA TRP A 259 7.49 7.67 -30.00
C TRP A 259 6.15 6.97 -30.19
N TYR A 260 6.21 5.66 -30.43
CA TYR A 260 5.02 4.84 -30.39
C TYR A 260 4.54 4.65 -28.94
N TYR A 261 3.28 4.97 -28.70
CA TYR A 261 2.54 4.55 -27.51
C TYR A 261 1.37 3.64 -27.95
N ASP A 262 1.02 2.68 -27.13
CA ASP A 262 -0.08 1.75 -27.43
C ASP A 262 -1.42 2.48 -27.28
N PRO A 263 -2.17 2.71 -28.39
CA PRO A 263 -3.42 3.48 -28.35
C PRO A 263 -4.56 2.75 -27.63
N ASP A 264 -4.40 1.48 -27.31
CA ASP A 264 -5.40 0.71 -26.55
C ASP A 264 -5.21 0.96 -25.05
N TYR A 265 -4.00 1.34 -24.60
CA TYR A 265 -3.68 1.62 -23.22
C TYR A 265 -3.60 3.11 -22.90
N PHE A 266 -3.23 3.96 -23.85
CA PHE A 266 -3.01 5.38 -23.61
C PHE A 266 -3.55 6.25 -24.74
N SER A 267 -4.06 7.43 -24.37
CA SER A 267 -4.26 8.55 -25.30
C SER A 267 -3.37 9.72 -24.90
N ARG A 268 -2.69 10.33 -25.87
CA ARG A 268 -1.84 11.49 -25.63
C ARG A 268 -2.69 12.77 -25.59
N ASN A 269 -2.49 13.57 -24.57
CA ASN A 269 -3.13 14.86 -24.38
C ASN A 269 -2.31 15.98 -25.05
N SER A 270 -2.94 17.16 -25.27
CA SER A 270 -2.30 18.30 -25.90
C SER A 270 -1.15 18.92 -25.09
N ASP A 271 -1.13 18.69 -23.78
CA ASP A 271 -0.10 19.15 -22.85
C ASP A 271 1.10 18.16 -22.73
N GLY A 272 1.09 17.07 -23.50
CA GLY A 272 2.14 16.06 -23.50
C GLY A 272 1.94 14.94 -22.47
N THR A 273 0.91 15.02 -21.63
CA THR A 273 0.53 13.96 -20.70
C THR A 273 -0.23 12.84 -21.42
N TYR A 274 -0.49 11.73 -20.72
CA TYR A 274 -1.19 10.57 -21.26
C TYR A 274 -2.34 10.15 -20.33
N THR A 275 -3.53 10.01 -20.90
CA THR A 275 -4.67 9.41 -20.17
C THR A 275 -4.63 7.90 -20.31
N PHE A 276 -4.70 7.19 -19.20
CA PHE A 276 -4.76 5.72 -19.18
C PHE A 276 -6.16 5.23 -19.52
N LEU A 277 -6.28 4.34 -20.51
CA LEU A 277 -7.56 3.91 -21.08
C LEU A 277 -8.02 2.53 -20.60
N ALA A 278 -7.09 1.65 -20.24
CA ALA A 278 -7.41 0.30 -19.78
C ALA A 278 -7.98 0.30 -18.36
N LEU A 279 -8.55 -0.82 -17.93
CA LEU A 279 -9.05 -0.99 -16.56
C LEU A 279 -7.97 -0.73 -15.53
N SER A 280 -8.38 -0.18 -14.38
CA SER A 280 -7.47 0.07 -13.26
C SER A 280 -6.80 -1.21 -12.80
N GLY A 281 -5.49 -1.16 -12.55
CA GLY A 281 -4.72 -2.32 -12.15
C GLY A 281 -3.22 -2.06 -12.12
N LYS A 282 -2.45 -3.11 -11.90
CA LYS A 282 -0.99 -3.08 -11.91
C LYS A 282 -0.48 -3.42 -13.30
N TYR A 283 0.42 -2.60 -13.81
CA TYR A 283 0.95 -2.74 -15.17
C TYR A 283 2.46 -2.55 -15.20
N GLN A 284 3.10 -3.23 -16.15
CA GLN A 284 4.46 -2.98 -16.56
C GLN A 284 4.46 -2.18 -17.86
N ILE A 285 5.20 -1.07 -17.89
CA ILE A 285 5.56 -0.37 -19.12
C ILE A 285 7.01 -0.73 -19.44
N LYS A 286 7.26 -1.25 -20.63
CA LYS A 286 8.59 -1.55 -21.13
C LYS A 286 8.91 -0.67 -22.33
N ALA A 287 9.91 0.19 -22.18
CA ALA A 287 10.42 0.98 -23.30
C ALA A 287 11.26 0.09 -24.25
N ILE A 288 11.07 0.29 -25.54
CA ILE A 288 11.75 -0.41 -26.62
C ILE A 288 12.70 0.56 -27.30
N PHE A 289 13.95 0.17 -27.44
CA PHE A 289 15.01 0.93 -28.08
C PHE A 289 15.47 0.24 -29.36
N ASP A 290 16.03 1.01 -30.31
CA ASP A 290 16.70 0.46 -31.49
C ASP A 290 18.14 0.03 -31.15
N ASP A 291 18.83 -0.56 -32.13
CA ASP A 291 20.23 -1.00 -32.00
C ASP A 291 21.22 0.13 -31.67
N LYS A 292 20.80 1.40 -31.78
CA LYS A 292 21.60 2.59 -31.47
C LYS A 292 21.17 3.26 -30.17
N SER A 293 20.37 2.58 -29.38
CA SER A 293 19.78 3.09 -28.13
C SER A 293 18.84 4.29 -28.32
N ASN A 294 18.28 4.48 -29.54
CA ASN A 294 17.22 5.47 -29.73
C ASN A 294 15.87 4.82 -29.33
N PRO A 295 15.01 5.57 -28.67
CA PRO A 295 13.71 5.08 -28.27
C PRO A 295 12.80 4.87 -29.49
N LYS A 296 12.08 3.75 -29.51
CA LYS A 296 11.08 3.40 -30.52
C LYS A 296 9.66 3.58 -30.01
N GLY A 297 9.45 3.34 -28.72
CA GLY A 297 8.16 3.38 -28.08
C GLY A 297 8.11 2.51 -26.83
N PHE A 298 6.93 2.25 -26.32
CA PHE A 298 6.76 1.36 -25.17
C PHE A 298 5.61 0.38 -25.36
N ARG A 299 5.74 -0.78 -24.72
CA ARG A 299 4.72 -1.82 -24.56
C ARG A 299 4.17 -1.83 -23.16
N VAL A 300 2.93 -2.29 -23.02
CA VAL A 300 2.25 -2.40 -21.73
C VAL A 300 1.85 -3.85 -21.51
N HIS A 301 2.10 -4.36 -20.31
CA HIS A 301 1.67 -5.68 -19.87
C HIS A 301 0.88 -5.57 -18.56
N ALA A 302 -0.27 -6.23 -18.48
CA ALA A 302 -1.02 -6.36 -17.25
C ALA A 302 -0.32 -7.33 -16.30
N LEU A 303 -0.27 -6.99 -15.01
CA LEU A 303 0.38 -7.76 -13.95
C LEU A 303 -0.61 -8.13 -12.85
N ASP A 304 -0.35 -9.24 -12.16
CA ASP A 304 -0.99 -9.59 -10.90
C ASP A 304 -0.40 -8.76 -9.73
N ASP A 305 -0.95 -8.91 -8.53
CA ASP A 305 -0.46 -8.21 -7.33
C ASP A 305 1.00 -8.58 -6.99
N GLY A 306 1.43 -9.79 -7.34
CA GLY A 306 2.79 -10.27 -7.17
C GLY A 306 3.78 -9.69 -8.18
N GLY A 307 3.32 -8.98 -9.22
CA GLY A 307 4.14 -8.44 -10.29
C GLY A 307 4.47 -9.43 -11.42
N ASN A 308 3.74 -10.56 -11.49
CA ASN A 308 3.86 -11.50 -12.60
C ASN A 308 2.89 -11.15 -13.72
N PRO A 309 3.16 -11.56 -14.98
CA PRO A 309 2.20 -11.41 -16.07
C PRO A 309 0.82 -11.95 -15.69
N LEU A 310 -0.22 -11.11 -15.83
CA LEU A 310 -1.58 -11.46 -15.45
C LEU A 310 -2.11 -12.57 -16.38
N THR A 311 -2.83 -13.54 -15.81
CA THR A 311 -3.45 -14.64 -16.53
C THR A 311 -4.97 -14.48 -16.58
N LEU A 312 -5.61 -15.10 -17.58
CA LEU A 312 -7.07 -15.13 -17.70
C LEU A 312 -7.67 -16.14 -16.70
N SER A 313 -8.62 -15.67 -15.92
CA SER A 313 -9.39 -16.49 -15.00
C SER A 313 -10.56 -17.17 -15.72
N ALA A 314 -11.09 -18.25 -15.16
CA ALA A 314 -12.22 -19.00 -15.74
C ALA A 314 -13.51 -18.17 -15.86
N ASP A 315 -13.66 -17.11 -15.08
CA ASP A 315 -14.78 -16.18 -15.15
C ASP A 315 -14.67 -15.14 -16.29
N GLY A 316 -13.54 -15.12 -17.01
CA GLY A 316 -13.27 -14.22 -18.13
C GLY A 316 -12.61 -12.91 -17.72
N THR A 317 -12.18 -12.74 -16.46
CA THR A 317 -11.36 -11.62 -16.01
C THR A 317 -9.87 -11.94 -16.13
N GLY A 318 -8.99 -10.93 -16.11
CA GLY A 318 -7.54 -11.11 -16.19
C GLY A 318 -6.93 -10.52 -17.45
N ALA A 319 -6.10 -11.27 -18.18
CA ALA A 319 -5.43 -10.80 -19.39
C ALA A 319 -5.46 -11.83 -20.52
N ILE A 320 -5.47 -11.33 -21.76
CA ILE A 320 -5.34 -12.12 -23.00
C ILE A 320 -4.04 -11.69 -23.69
N TRP A 321 -3.34 -12.66 -24.26
CA TRP A 321 -2.06 -12.50 -24.92
C TRP A 321 -2.09 -13.00 -26.35
N ILE A 322 -1.23 -12.46 -27.22
CA ILE A 322 -1.08 -12.87 -28.60
C ILE A 322 0.29 -13.53 -28.77
N ILE A 323 0.29 -14.70 -29.43
CA ILE A 323 1.47 -15.39 -29.94
C ILE A 323 1.16 -15.82 -31.38
N GLY A 324 2.16 -15.84 -32.25
CA GLY A 324 1.96 -16.27 -33.64
C GLY A 324 3.20 -16.06 -34.52
N GLU A 325 2.97 -15.96 -35.82
CA GLU A 325 4.02 -15.65 -36.79
C GLU A 325 4.56 -14.24 -36.55
N GLY A 326 5.85 -14.01 -36.78
CA GLY A 326 6.54 -12.73 -36.63
C GLY A 326 6.11 -11.66 -37.65
N ILE A 327 4.82 -11.60 -37.95
CA ILE A 327 4.16 -10.63 -38.83
C ILE A 327 3.41 -9.54 -38.06
N TYR A 328 3.48 -9.61 -36.74
CA TYR A 328 2.86 -8.69 -35.82
C TYR A 328 3.88 -8.24 -34.75
N GLY A 329 3.62 -7.17 -34.07
CA GLY A 329 4.42 -6.69 -32.93
C GLY A 329 4.16 -5.24 -32.64
N LYS A 330 4.55 -4.80 -31.44
CA LYS A 330 4.48 -3.40 -31.01
C LYS A 330 5.81 -2.99 -30.40
N PRO A 331 6.39 -1.86 -30.76
CA PRO A 331 5.89 -0.83 -31.69
C PRO A 331 5.85 -1.23 -33.16
N SER A 332 6.55 -2.28 -33.55
CA SER A 332 6.63 -2.75 -34.95
C SER A 332 6.49 -4.25 -35.07
N TYR A 333 6.01 -4.76 -36.20
CA TYR A 333 5.96 -6.18 -36.49
C TYR A 333 7.37 -6.82 -36.55
N TYR A 334 8.43 -6.05 -36.70
CA TYR A 334 9.82 -6.51 -36.58
C TYR A 334 10.24 -6.83 -35.13
N ASP A 335 9.49 -6.36 -34.13
CA ASP A 335 9.80 -6.57 -32.71
C ASP A 335 9.22 -7.89 -32.16
N ALA A 336 8.55 -8.70 -32.99
CA ALA A 336 8.08 -10.03 -32.64
C ALA A 336 8.89 -11.10 -33.38
N GLN A 337 8.87 -12.33 -32.83
CA GLN A 337 9.46 -13.52 -33.45
C GLN A 337 8.40 -14.60 -33.62
N SER A 338 8.50 -15.34 -34.73
CA SER A 338 7.53 -16.38 -35.07
C SER A 338 7.43 -17.44 -33.99
N TRP A 339 6.27 -17.54 -33.35
CA TRP A 339 5.90 -18.52 -32.33
C TRP A 339 6.83 -18.55 -31.10
N TRP A 340 7.56 -17.50 -30.86
CA TRP A 340 8.35 -17.34 -29.64
C TRP A 340 7.46 -16.83 -28.51
N THR A 341 7.82 -17.20 -27.28
CA THR A 341 7.07 -16.87 -26.07
C THR A 341 7.92 -16.11 -25.08
N GLY A 342 7.26 -15.43 -24.18
CA GLY A 342 7.85 -14.60 -23.13
C GLY A 342 7.45 -13.14 -23.29
N THR A 343 7.51 -12.41 -22.20
CA THR A 343 7.07 -11.00 -22.14
C THR A 343 7.81 -10.05 -23.11
N ASP A 344 8.89 -10.53 -23.73
CA ASP A 344 9.60 -9.79 -24.78
C ASP A 344 8.94 -9.88 -26.15
N TYR A 345 8.12 -10.92 -26.39
CA TYR A 345 7.52 -11.21 -27.70
C TYR A 345 6.00 -11.22 -27.66
N ASP A 346 5.41 -11.70 -26.56
CA ASP A 346 3.96 -11.79 -26.40
C ASP A 346 3.37 -10.39 -26.28
N LEU A 347 2.23 -10.14 -26.94
CA LEU A 347 1.47 -8.91 -26.77
C LEU A 347 0.32 -9.12 -25.81
N CYS A 348 0.21 -8.28 -24.79
CA CYS A 348 -0.92 -8.22 -23.90
C CYS A 348 -2.00 -7.32 -24.49
N LEU A 349 -3.25 -7.81 -24.63
CA LEU A 349 -4.39 -7.01 -25.02
C LEU A 349 -4.80 -6.07 -23.89
N ALA A 350 -5.17 -4.83 -24.23
CA ALA A 350 -5.68 -3.90 -23.26
C ALA A 350 -7.07 -4.32 -22.74
N PRO A 351 -7.27 -4.51 -21.43
CA PRO A 351 -8.59 -4.73 -20.86
C PRO A 351 -9.35 -3.38 -20.82
N ILE A 352 -10.12 -3.09 -21.88
CA ILE A 352 -10.82 -1.81 -22.05
C ILE A 352 -12.10 -1.69 -21.22
N ALA A 353 -12.67 -2.82 -20.82
CA ALA A 353 -13.81 -2.94 -19.92
C ALA A 353 -13.78 -4.33 -19.27
N GLU A 354 -14.63 -4.56 -18.27
CA GLU A 354 -14.76 -5.88 -17.64
C GLU A 354 -15.03 -6.95 -18.72
N LYS A 355 -14.14 -7.97 -18.80
CA LYS A 355 -14.18 -9.08 -19.75
C LYS A 355 -14.11 -8.68 -21.23
N LYS A 356 -13.59 -7.47 -21.52
CA LYS A 356 -13.38 -7.00 -22.89
C LYS A 356 -11.94 -6.57 -23.11
N TYR A 357 -11.32 -7.15 -24.12
CA TYR A 357 -9.90 -7.03 -24.40
C TYR A 357 -9.67 -6.56 -25.82
N GLN A 358 -8.81 -5.58 -26.03
CA GLN A 358 -8.61 -4.94 -27.32
C GLN A 358 -7.14 -4.90 -27.73
N VAL A 359 -6.91 -5.03 -29.02
CA VAL A 359 -5.63 -4.76 -29.69
C VAL A 359 -5.87 -4.03 -31.00
N THR A 360 -5.13 -2.98 -31.23
CA THR A 360 -5.15 -2.19 -32.47
C THR A 360 -3.86 -2.39 -33.23
N PHE A 361 -3.97 -2.69 -34.52
CA PHE A 361 -2.86 -2.84 -35.45
C PHE A 361 -3.02 -1.91 -36.64
N THR A 362 -1.95 -1.19 -37.01
CA THR A 362 -1.84 -0.50 -38.29
C THR A 362 -0.93 -1.31 -39.21
N VAL A 363 -1.43 -1.67 -40.40
CA VAL A 363 -0.69 -2.43 -41.40
C VAL A 363 0.49 -1.61 -41.94
N GLY A 364 1.62 -2.23 -42.10
CA GLY A 364 2.90 -1.60 -42.44
C GLY A 364 3.66 -1.07 -41.22
N LYS A 365 3.04 -1.09 -40.03
CA LYS A 365 3.66 -0.72 -38.74
C LYS A 365 3.65 -1.90 -37.76
N GLN A 366 2.54 -2.14 -37.09
CA GLN A 366 2.40 -3.20 -36.09
C GLN A 366 1.99 -4.53 -36.71
N LEU A 367 1.48 -4.51 -37.94
CA LEU A 367 1.07 -5.68 -38.68
C LEU A 367 1.66 -5.63 -40.07
N LYS A 368 2.24 -6.75 -40.55
CA LYS A 368 2.83 -6.85 -41.89
C LYS A 368 1.75 -6.91 -42.96
N ALA A 369 1.93 -6.19 -44.06
CA ALA A 369 1.04 -6.25 -45.22
C ALA A 369 1.09 -7.60 -45.92
N GLY A 370 -0.02 -7.95 -46.62
CA GLY A 370 -0.14 -9.17 -47.40
C GLY A 370 -1.15 -10.16 -46.83
N THR A 371 -0.93 -11.44 -47.06
CA THR A 371 -1.86 -12.53 -46.72
C THR A 371 -1.33 -13.47 -45.62
N GLY A 372 -0.18 -13.19 -45.07
CA GLY A 372 0.52 -14.06 -44.12
C GLY A 372 0.04 -13.98 -42.67
N PHE A 373 -1.13 -13.38 -42.40
CA PHE A 373 -1.66 -13.23 -41.06
C PHE A 373 -1.93 -14.59 -40.40
N ASN A 374 -1.26 -14.85 -39.29
CA ASN A 374 -1.39 -16.10 -38.54
C ASN A 374 -0.96 -15.87 -37.08
N ILE A 375 -1.93 -15.55 -36.21
CA ILE A 375 -1.73 -15.31 -34.78
C ILE A 375 -2.77 -16.08 -33.98
N LYS A 376 -2.54 -16.25 -32.68
CA LYS A 376 -3.44 -16.95 -31.77
C LYS A 376 -3.52 -16.24 -30.44
N PHE A 377 -4.68 -16.34 -29.78
CA PHE A 377 -4.90 -15.80 -28.45
C PHE A 377 -4.71 -16.85 -27.36
N PHE A 378 -4.14 -16.41 -26.24
CA PHE A 378 -3.84 -17.22 -25.07
C PHE A 378 -4.28 -16.50 -23.80
N GLY A 379 -4.71 -17.23 -22.79
CA GLY A 379 -5.07 -16.69 -21.48
C GLY A 379 -3.87 -16.49 -20.54
N GLN A 380 -2.64 -16.57 -21.06
CA GLN A 380 -1.40 -16.36 -20.31
C GLN A 380 -0.27 -15.91 -21.23
N ALA A 381 0.74 -15.26 -20.68
CA ALA A 381 2.01 -15.08 -21.39
C ALA A 381 2.69 -16.44 -21.56
N GLY A 382 2.97 -16.81 -22.81
CA GLY A 382 3.44 -18.14 -23.16
C GLY A 382 2.33 -19.13 -23.55
N TRP A 383 2.76 -20.37 -23.81
CA TRP A 383 1.87 -21.45 -24.23
C TRP A 383 0.95 -21.90 -23.10
N GLY A 384 -0.31 -22.13 -23.42
CA GLY A 384 -1.35 -22.62 -22.50
C GLY A 384 -2.57 -21.71 -22.47
N THR A 385 -3.70 -22.25 -22.02
CA THR A 385 -5.01 -21.56 -22.01
C THR A 385 -5.33 -20.98 -23.40
N GLU A 386 -5.23 -21.85 -24.42
CA GLU A 386 -5.40 -21.46 -25.82
C GLU A 386 -6.87 -21.25 -26.16
N PHE A 387 -7.18 -20.14 -26.82
CA PHE A 387 -8.48 -19.99 -27.46
C PHE A 387 -8.60 -20.86 -28.71
N LYS A 388 -9.73 -21.51 -28.87
CA LYS A 388 -10.09 -22.43 -29.97
C LYS A 388 -11.25 -21.89 -30.77
N GLY A 389 -11.37 -22.27 -32.06
CA GLY A 389 -12.54 -22.02 -32.86
C GLY A 389 -13.47 -23.24 -32.92
N SER A 390 -13.01 -24.42 -32.51
CA SER A 390 -13.83 -25.65 -32.48
C SER A 390 -14.75 -25.67 -31.26
N GLU A 391 -15.96 -26.23 -31.46
CA GLU A 391 -16.98 -26.34 -30.42
C GLU A 391 -16.55 -27.23 -29.25
N GLY A 392 -17.08 -26.92 -28.06
CA GLY A 392 -16.88 -27.73 -26.84
C GLY A 392 -15.63 -27.46 -26.06
N ASN A 393 -14.88 -26.41 -26.37
CA ASN A 393 -13.72 -25.99 -25.62
C ASN A 393 -14.08 -24.98 -24.51
N ASP A 394 -13.34 -25.02 -23.39
CA ASP A 394 -13.54 -24.08 -22.27
C ASP A 394 -13.19 -22.63 -22.65
N TYR A 395 -12.28 -22.47 -23.62
CA TYR A 395 -11.89 -21.19 -24.21
C TYR A 395 -12.18 -21.23 -25.71
N MET A 396 -13.28 -20.64 -26.12
CA MET A 396 -13.73 -20.66 -27.50
C MET A 396 -14.00 -19.25 -28.02
N LEU A 397 -13.60 -18.98 -29.26
CA LEU A 397 -13.91 -17.74 -29.96
C LEU A 397 -14.72 -18.01 -31.22
N THR A 398 -15.74 -17.21 -31.41
CA THR A 398 -16.49 -17.11 -32.65
C THR A 398 -16.34 -15.72 -33.25
N THR A 399 -16.58 -15.62 -34.57
CA THR A 399 -16.55 -14.34 -35.26
C THR A 399 -17.40 -14.36 -36.52
N ASP A 400 -18.06 -13.25 -36.80
CA ASP A 400 -18.87 -13.06 -38.02
C ASP A 400 -18.34 -11.94 -38.94
N ASN A 401 -17.25 -11.26 -38.53
CA ASN A 401 -16.64 -10.15 -39.28
C ASN A 401 -16.16 -10.61 -40.69
N PRO A 402 -16.07 -9.70 -41.69
CA PRO A 402 -15.71 -10.07 -43.05
C PRO A 402 -14.20 -10.25 -43.30
N TYR A 403 -13.33 -9.95 -42.33
CA TYR A 403 -11.90 -9.86 -42.58
C TYR A 403 -11.09 -11.05 -42.02
N ILE A 404 -11.36 -11.42 -40.78
CA ILE A 404 -10.55 -12.39 -40.02
C ILE A 404 -11.47 -13.56 -39.60
N GLY A 405 -10.97 -14.78 -39.78
CA GLY A 405 -11.60 -16.00 -39.27
C GLY A 405 -10.83 -16.54 -38.06
N VAL A 406 -11.51 -17.37 -37.26
CA VAL A 406 -10.92 -18.19 -36.22
C VAL A 406 -10.92 -19.66 -36.71
N GLY A 407 -9.75 -20.28 -36.77
CA GLY A 407 -9.60 -21.67 -37.23
C GLY A 407 -10.33 -22.65 -36.30
N ASP A 408 -11.04 -23.60 -36.88
CA ASP A 408 -11.79 -24.64 -36.19
C ASP A 408 -11.22 -26.06 -36.33
N GLY A 409 -9.99 -26.15 -36.81
CA GLY A 409 -9.33 -27.42 -37.09
C GLY A 409 -9.73 -28.12 -38.41
N LYS A 410 -10.60 -27.47 -39.24
CA LYS A 410 -11.07 -28.01 -40.52
C LYS A 410 -10.59 -27.21 -41.73
N GLY A 411 -9.30 -27.04 -41.86
CA GLY A 411 -8.69 -26.27 -42.96
C GLY A 411 -7.75 -25.18 -42.47
N HIS A 412 -7.99 -24.66 -41.28
CA HIS A 412 -7.09 -23.79 -40.53
C HIS A 412 -6.86 -24.37 -39.14
N ASP A 413 -5.67 -24.22 -38.60
CA ASP A 413 -5.30 -24.70 -37.25
C ASP A 413 -6.26 -24.12 -36.21
N ASP A 414 -6.73 -24.98 -35.29
CA ASP A 414 -7.74 -24.65 -34.32
C ASP A 414 -7.33 -23.47 -33.42
N GLY A 415 -8.10 -22.40 -33.49
CA GLY A 415 -7.86 -21.13 -32.75
C GLY A 415 -6.90 -20.17 -33.45
N ASN A 416 -6.17 -20.55 -34.46
CA ASN A 416 -5.36 -19.61 -35.23
C ASN A 416 -6.27 -18.65 -36.01
N LEU A 417 -5.92 -17.36 -35.92
CA LEU A 417 -6.59 -16.34 -36.74
C LEU A 417 -6.01 -16.36 -38.16
N TYR A 418 -6.86 -16.26 -39.12
CA TYR A 418 -6.50 -16.23 -40.54
C TYR A 418 -7.30 -15.17 -41.30
N LEU A 419 -6.79 -14.70 -42.43
CA LEU A 419 -7.54 -13.81 -43.32
C LEU A 419 -8.57 -14.61 -44.12
N LYS A 420 -9.82 -14.14 -44.15
CA LYS A 420 -10.87 -14.75 -44.98
C LYS A 420 -10.55 -14.62 -46.48
N ASP A 421 -11.17 -15.46 -47.30
CA ASP A 421 -10.96 -15.52 -48.75
C ASP A 421 -11.09 -14.15 -49.41
N GLY A 422 -10.07 -13.76 -50.17
CA GLY A 422 -10.04 -12.49 -50.89
C GLY A 422 -9.61 -11.28 -50.04
N VAL A 423 -9.32 -11.47 -48.74
CA VAL A 423 -8.82 -10.42 -47.89
C VAL A 423 -7.30 -10.34 -47.98
N GLU A 424 -6.77 -9.14 -48.20
CA GLU A 424 -5.38 -8.80 -48.18
C GLU A 424 -5.16 -7.55 -47.30
N LEU A 425 -4.21 -7.58 -46.40
CA LEU A 425 -3.85 -6.45 -45.54
C LEU A 425 -3.01 -5.46 -46.35
N LYS A 426 -3.45 -4.19 -46.38
CA LYS A 426 -2.77 -3.12 -47.13
C LYS A 426 -2.17 -2.08 -46.18
N ASP A 427 -0.99 -1.57 -46.54
CA ASP A 427 -0.31 -0.56 -45.76
C ASP A 427 -1.22 0.65 -45.45
N GLY A 428 -1.19 1.09 -44.22
CA GLY A 428 -1.98 2.21 -43.69
C GLY A 428 -3.36 1.83 -43.18
N GLU A 429 -3.87 0.63 -43.47
CA GLU A 429 -5.14 0.16 -42.90
C GLU A 429 -4.97 -0.10 -41.41
N THR A 430 -6.01 0.25 -40.62
CA THR A 430 -6.02 -0.01 -39.18
C THR A 430 -7.14 -0.99 -38.85
N TYR A 431 -6.79 -2.02 -38.11
CA TYR A 431 -7.73 -3.04 -37.60
C TYR A 431 -7.75 -3.02 -36.07
N VAL A 432 -8.95 -2.95 -35.52
CA VAL A 432 -9.20 -3.07 -34.07
C VAL A 432 -9.85 -4.42 -33.80
N LEU A 433 -9.17 -5.26 -33.05
CA LEU A 433 -9.64 -6.58 -32.65
C LEU A 433 -10.09 -6.49 -31.19
N THR A 434 -11.35 -6.81 -30.92
CA THR A 434 -11.90 -6.81 -29.56
C THR A 434 -12.46 -8.19 -29.23
N ILE A 435 -11.98 -8.78 -28.14
CA ILE A 435 -12.51 -10.03 -27.57
C ILE A 435 -13.48 -9.67 -26.46
N ASP A 436 -14.71 -10.17 -26.56
CA ASP A 436 -15.76 -10.04 -25.55
C ASP A 436 -16.04 -11.41 -24.92
N LEU A 437 -15.74 -11.55 -23.63
CA LEU A 437 -15.97 -12.73 -22.80
C LEU A 437 -17.14 -12.55 -21.83
N SER A 438 -18.00 -11.56 -22.04
CA SER A 438 -19.14 -11.29 -21.13
C SER A 438 -20.12 -12.46 -21.04
N ALA A 439 -20.19 -13.30 -22.08
CA ALA A 439 -21.00 -14.53 -22.11
C ALA A 439 -20.24 -15.79 -21.60
N GLY A 440 -19.05 -15.63 -21.06
CA GLY A 440 -18.14 -16.69 -20.60
C GLY A 440 -17.05 -17.03 -21.62
N CYS A 441 -15.94 -17.63 -21.13
CA CYS A 441 -14.77 -17.95 -21.95
C CYS A 441 -15.08 -18.95 -23.08
N ASN A 442 -16.05 -19.83 -22.88
CA ASN A 442 -16.53 -20.81 -23.89
C ASN A 442 -17.52 -20.22 -24.91
N ASN A 443 -17.90 -18.97 -24.77
CA ASN A 443 -18.79 -18.23 -25.68
C ASN A 443 -18.17 -16.86 -26.05
N GLY A 444 -16.86 -16.78 -26.14
CA GLY A 444 -16.16 -15.58 -26.52
C GLY A 444 -16.45 -15.14 -27.96
N VAL A 445 -16.52 -13.84 -28.18
CA VAL A 445 -16.75 -13.26 -29.50
C VAL A 445 -15.61 -12.35 -29.90
N LEU A 446 -15.05 -12.58 -31.07
CA LEU A 446 -14.04 -11.69 -31.67
C LEU A 446 -14.72 -10.72 -32.64
N TYR A 447 -14.75 -9.46 -32.27
CA TYR A 447 -15.13 -8.35 -33.14
C TYR A 447 -13.89 -7.81 -33.85
N VAL A 448 -14.04 -7.48 -35.13
CA VAL A 448 -12.99 -6.85 -35.95
C VAL A 448 -13.55 -5.65 -36.66
N GLU A 449 -13.02 -4.48 -36.35
CA GLU A 449 -13.36 -3.22 -37.01
C GLU A 449 -12.16 -2.76 -37.86
N LYS A 450 -12.42 -2.43 -39.12
CA LYS A 450 -11.45 -1.75 -39.98
C LYS A 450 -11.77 -0.27 -39.99
N LYS A 451 -10.80 0.56 -39.54
CA LYS A 451 -10.88 2.02 -39.49
C LYS A 451 -10.27 2.68 -40.71
#